data_eb45417f2e198d9a38bfdf25a1d2c24d
#
_entry.id   eb45417f2e198d9a38bfdf25a1d2c24d
#
_cell.length_a   1.000
_cell.length_b   1.000
_cell.length_c   1.000
_cell.angle_alpha   90.00
_cell.angle_beta   90.00
_cell.angle_gamma   90.00
#
_symmetry.space_group_name_H-M   'P 1'
#
loop_
_entity.id
_entity.type
_entity.pdbx_description
1 polymer ?
#
loop_
_entity_poly.entity_id
_entity_poly.type
_entity_poly.pdbx_seq_one_letter_code
_entity_poly.pdbx_strand_id
1 'polypeptide(L)'
;MSTVFQSEGLQAKPSASGYASVNGIRMYYEVYGEGRPLILLHGAFMTIGSNWAQLIPELSKTRKVIAVELQGHGHTPFSDRPLSHAMLASDVEGLMDYLKIDSADIAGYSFGGAVAYKFAIQRPKRVRKLVIISATYKSTGWLPEINAAFKNMKPALFANTPMQTAYDAVAPDKTKWTKFLEQMIASAQQPFDFGDANIAKIAAPVLIISGDNDGLDKIALVKTYQLLGGGVPGDFGNMPASQLAIVPGQGHVSLMMQTKTIFGYMDEFLK
;
A
#
# COMPACT_ATOMS: atom_id res chain seq x y z
N MET A 1 19.87 -3.61 -7.00
CA MET A 1 18.83 -3.86 -5.97
C MET A 1 19.18 -3.41 -4.54
N SER A 2 20.39 -2.89 -4.24
CA SER A 2 20.81 -2.59 -2.86
C SER A 2 20.40 -1.23 -2.29
N THR A 3 19.84 -0.33 -3.08
CA THR A 3 19.50 1.04 -2.63
C THR A 3 18.08 1.22 -2.08
N VAL A 4 17.17 0.30 -2.35
CA VAL A 4 15.74 0.44 -1.97
C VAL A 4 15.49 0.15 -0.49
N PHE A 5 16.36 -0.60 0.16
CA PHE A 5 16.20 -1.00 1.58
C PHE A 5 17.08 -0.18 2.55
N GLN A 6 17.89 0.74 2.05
CA GLN A 6 18.56 1.69 2.93
C GLN A 6 17.54 2.78 3.28
N SER A 7 17.13 2.84 4.52
CA SER A 7 16.42 3.98 5.10
C SER A 7 17.36 5.20 5.07
N GLU A 8 17.35 5.93 3.95
CA GLU A 8 17.75 7.34 4.03
C GLU A 8 16.79 7.96 5.05
N GLY A 9 17.32 8.45 6.15
CA GLY A 9 16.53 8.91 7.29
C GLY A 9 15.39 9.82 6.83
N LEU A 10 14.19 9.59 7.36
CA LEU A 10 13.03 10.46 7.14
C LEU A 10 13.46 11.91 7.38
N GLN A 11 13.36 12.75 6.36
CA GLN A 11 13.67 14.18 6.50
C GLN A 11 12.60 14.92 7.34
N ALA A 12 11.42 14.32 7.50
CA ALA A 12 10.35 14.84 8.34
C ALA A 12 10.30 14.09 9.69
N LYS A 13 10.21 14.84 10.78
CA LYS A 13 10.01 14.28 12.11
C LYS A 13 8.51 14.10 12.36
N PRO A 14 8.04 12.93 12.85
CA PRO A 14 6.64 12.74 13.19
C PRO A 14 6.22 13.68 14.32
N SER A 15 5.02 14.22 14.22
CA SER A 15 4.38 14.99 15.30
C SER A 15 3.88 14.08 16.43
N ALA A 16 3.56 12.82 16.09
CA ALA A 16 3.24 11.77 17.04
C ALA A 16 3.62 10.40 16.45
N SER A 17 3.99 9.46 17.31
CA SER A 17 4.19 8.07 16.96
C SER A 17 3.82 7.17 18.13
N GLY A 18 3.45 5.94 17.85
CA GLY A 18 3.11 4.99 18.91
C GLY A 18 2.48 3.71 18.40
N TYR A 19 1.84 3.01 19.32
CA TYR A 19 1.19 1.74 19.05
C TYR A 19 -0.31 1.83 19.34
N ALA A 20 -1.12 1.46 18.38
CA ALA A 20 -2.54 1.24 18.56
C ALA A 20 -2.81 -0.24 18.85
N SER A 21 -3.55 -0.53 19.92
CA SER A 21 -4.04 -1.88 20.19
C SER A 21 -5.26 -2.15 19.32
N VAL A 22 -5.10 -2.92 18.25
CA VAL A 22 -6.16 -3.20 17.26
C VAL A 22 -6.23 -4.69 16.99
N ASN A 23 -7.40 -5.29 17.10
CA ASN A 23 -7.67 -6.68 16.72
C ASN A 23 -6.63 -7.70 17.25
N GLY A 24 -6.11 -7.49 18.46
CA GLY A 24 -5.14 -8.38 19.11
C GLY A 24 -3.67 -8.17 18.69
N ILE A 25 -3.36 -7.11 17.95
CA ILE A 25 -1.98 -6.68 17.67
C ILE A 25 -1.71 -5.27 18.20
N ARG A 26 -0.44 -4.93 18.32
CA ARG A 26 0.05 -3.57 18.60
C ARG A 26 0.58 -2.97 17.30
N MET A 27 -0.29 -2.31 16.52
CA MET A 27 0.06 -1.71 15.25
C MET A 27 0.82 -0.40 15.45
N TYR A 28 2.03 -0.30 14.91
CA TYR A 28 2.83 0.91 14.95
C TYR A 28 2.34 1.91 13.88
N TYR A 29 2.32 3.17 14.26
CA TYR A 29 1.97 4.27 13.37
C TYR A 29 2.77 5.53 13.67
N GLU A 30 2.88 6.38 12.67
CA GLU A 30 3.48 7.71 12.76
C GLU A 30 2.52 8.73 12.14
N VAL A 31 2.46 9.93 12.74
CA VAL A 31 1.62 11.04 12.28
C VAL A 31 2.51 12.22 11.90
N TYR A 32 2.21 12.83 10.76
CA TYR A 32 2.95 13.99 10.25
C TYR A 32 1.98 15.05 9.75
N GLY A 33 2.32 16.33 9.94
CA GLY A 33 1.51 17.44 9.46
C GLY A 33 0.11 17.50 10.09
N GLU A 34 -0.71 18.36 9.52
CA GLU A 34 -2.09 18.64 9.94
C GLU A 34 -3.01 18.72 8.72
N GLY A 35 -4.33 18.75 8.94
CA GLY A 35 -5.32 18.84 7.89
C GLY A 35 -6.10 17.55 7.65
N ARG A 36 -6.50 17.30 6.41
CA ARG A 36 -7.28 16.10 6.06
C ARG A 36 -6.45 14.83 6.26
N PRO A 37 -7.00 13.79 6.90
CA PRO A 37 -6.25 12.56 7.13
C PRO A 37 -5.99 11.80 5.82
N LEU A 38 -4.73 11.37 5.66
CA LEU A 38 -4.25 10.50 4.60
C LEU A 38 -3.51 9.32 5.24
N ILE A 39 -4.03 8.11 5.04
CA ILE A 39 -3.41 6.89 5.55
C ILE A 39 -2.50 6.30 4.46
N LEU A 40 -1.25 5.95 4.82
CA LEU A 40 -0.27 5.36 3.93
C LEU A 40 -0.02 3.89 4.30
N LEU A 41 -0.23 2.98 3.34
CA LEU A 41 -0.04 1.54 3.47
C LEU A 41 1.13 1.07 2.59
N HIS A 42 2.18 0.57 3.22
CA HIS A 42 3.43 0.18 2.55
C HIS A 42 3.35 -1.16 1.79
N GLY A 43 4.29 -1.42 0.91
CA GLY A 43 4.46 -2.69 0.19
C GLY A 43 4.97 -3.82 1.08
N ALA A 44 4.93 -5.05 0.55
CA ALA A 44 5.46 -6.23 1.24
C ALA A 44 6.93 -6.04 1.62
N PHE A 45 7.32 -6.49 2.82
CA PHE A 45 8.67 -6.40 3.40
C PHE A 45 9.21 -4.97 3.58
N MET A 46 8.36 -3.96 3.47
CA MET A 46 8.74 -2.57 3.63
C MET A 46 8.31 -2.02 4.99
N THR A 47 8.83 -0.84 5.32
CA THR A 47 8.49 -0.06 6.51
C THR A 47 8.00 1.32 6.08
N ILE A 48 7.56 2.14 7.02
CA ILE A 48 7.27 3.57 6.77
C ILE A 48 8.48 4.24 6.10
N GLY A 49 9.67 4.05 6.70
CA GLY A 49 10.90 4.67 6.23
C GLY A 49 11.31 4.21 4.83
N SER A 50 11.28 2.90 4.54
CA SER A 50 11.74 2.38 3.24
C SER A 50 10.75 2.65 2.11
N ASN A 51 9.47 2.86 2.39
CA ASN A 51 8.46 3.07 1.36
C ASN A 51 8.10 4.55 1.16
N TRP A 52 7.94 5.32 2.24
CA TRP A 52 7.28 6.61 2.21
C TRP A 52 8.17 7.80 2.58
N ALA A 53 9.44 7.56 3.00
CA ALA A 53 10.35 8.61 3.48
C ALA A 53 10.45 9.84 2.57
N GLN A 54 10.44 9.61 1.25
CA GLN A 54 10.56 10.66 0.25
C GLN A 54 9.23 11.42 0.00
N LEU A 55 8.08 10.79 0.23
CA LEU A 55 6.76 11.38 -0.04
C LEU A 55 6.16 12.07 1.19
N ILE A 56 6.40 11.56 2.39
CA ILE A 56 5.86 12.12 3.63
C ILE A 56 6.18 13.61 3.79
N PRO A 57 7.41 14.10 3.57
CA PRO A 57 7.72 15.53 3.74
C PRO A 57 6.86 16.46 2.89
N GLU A 58 6.55 16.04 1.67
CA GLU A 58 5.73 16.84 0.75
C GLU A 58 4.23 16.72 1.09
N LEU A 59 3.73 15.50 1.31
CA LEU A 59 2.34 15.24 1.64
C LEU A 59 1.92 15.89 2.96
N SER A 60 2.81 15.91 3.95
CA SER A 60 2.53 16.47 5.28
C SER A 60 2.48 17.99 5.33
N LYS A 61 2.84 18.69 4.27
CA LYS A 61 2.68 20.15 4.18
C LYS A 61 1.22 20.59 4.19
N THR A 62 0.32 19.76 3.68
CA THR A 62 -1.10 20.09 3.49
C THR A 62 -2.07 19.07 4.07
N ARG A 63 -1.57 17.95 4.62
CA ARG A 63 -2.36 16.80 5.08
C ARG A 63 -1.86 16.28 6.41
N LYS A 64 -2.78 15.73 7.21
CA LYS A 64 -2.43 14.88 8.34
C LYS A 64 -2.12 13.48 7.81
N VAL A 65 -0.84 13.21 7.56
CA VAL A 65 -0.37 11.90 7.07
C VAL A 65 -0.27 10.94 8.25
N ILE A 66 -0.93 9.79 8.14
CA ILE A 66 -0.85 8.68 9.09
C ILE A 66 -0.19 7.51 8.36
N ALA A 67 1.09 7.29 8.59
CA ALA A 67 1.82 6.17 8.04
C ALA A 67 1.76 5.01 9.03
N VAL A 68 1.48 3.80 8.54
CA VAL A 68 1.30 2.62 9.39
C VAL A 68 2.25 1.51 8.98
N GLU A 69 2.62 0.66 9.94
CA GLU A 69 3.34 -0.58 9.67
C GLU A 69 2.41 -1.76 9.91
N LEU A 70 2.16 -2.50 8.83
CA LEU A 70 1.24 -3.63 8.84
C LEU A 70 1.79 -4.77 9.71
N GLN A 71 0.94 -5.72 10.11
CA GLN A 71 1.31 -6.87 10.94
C GLN A 71 2.65 -7.48 10.52
N GLY A 72 3.57 -7.61 11.48
CA GLY A 72 4.89 -8.22 11.28
C GLY A 72 5.91 -7.36 10.54
N HIS A 73 5.55 -6.16 10.09
CA HIS A 73 6.48 -5.25 9.40
C HIS A 73 7.00 -4.17 10.35
N GLY A 74 8.26 -3.81 10.17
CA GLY A 74 8.89 -2.73 10.90
C GLY A 74 8.79 -2.89 12.42
N HIS A 75 8.27 -1.86 13.09
CA HIS A 75 8.04 -1.84 14.53
C HIS A 75 6.77 -2.61 14.98
N THR A 76 5.87 -2.95 14.04
CA THR A 76 4.68 -3.76 14.37
C THR A 76 5.08 -5.21 14.62
N PRO A 77 4.87 -5.76 15.83
CA PRO A 77 5.29 -7.11 16.15
C PRO A 77 4.69 -8.17 15.24
N PHE A 78 5.45 -9.24 15.01
CA PHE A 78 4.91 -10.46 14.43
C PHE A 78 3.76 -11.00 15.28
N SER A 79 2.77 -11.56 14.59
CA SER A 79 1.64 -12.27 15.21
C SER A 79 1.38 -13.57 14.44
N ASP A 80 1.05 -14.64 15.14
CA ASP A 80 0.66 -15.93 14.54
C ASP A 80 -0.74 -15.88 13.89
N ARG A 81 -1.45 -14.74 13.94
CA ARG A 81 -2.71 -14.50 13.21
C ARG A 81 -2.49 -14.68 11.70
N PRO A 82 -3.45 -15.27 10.97
CA PRO A 82 -3.36 -15.33 9.51
C PRO A 82 -3.14 -13.95 8.88
N LEU A 83 -2.27 -13.89 7.87
CA LEU A 83 -2.01 -12.68 7.12
C LEU A 83 -2.91 -12.65 5.86
N SER A 84 -4.03 -11.97 5.94
CA SER A 84 -4.94 -11.80 4.81
C SER A 84 -5.28 -10.33 4.59
N HIS A 85 -5.55 -9.95 3.33
CA HIS A 85 -5.95 -8.59 2.99
C HIS A 85 -7.18 -8.12 3.79
N ALA A 86 -8.11 -9.03 4.09
CA ALA A 86 -9.31 -8.71 4.87
C ALA A 86 -9.00 -8.38 6.33
N MET A 87 -8.09 -9.13 6.96
CA MET A 87 -7.66 -8.87 8.34
C MET A 87 -6.85 -7.58 8.43
N LEU A 88 -5.92 -7.36 7.50
CA LEU A 88 -5.13 -6.13 7.45
C LEU A 88 -6.02 -4.90 7.21
N ALA A 89 -7.04 -5.01 6.36
CA ALA A 89 -8.03 -3.96 6.17
C ALA A 89 -8.82 -3.67 7.46
N SER A 90 -9.19 -4.71 8.22
CA SER A 90 -9.83 -4.52 9.53
C SER A 90 -8.88 -3.91 10.57
N ASP A 91 -7.57 -4.15 10.48
CA ASP A 91 -6.59 -3.49 11.35
C ASP A 91 -6.48 -2.00 11.04
N VAL A 92 -6.53 -1.62 9.76
CA VAL A 92 -6.59 -0.21 9.35
C VAL A 92 -7.86 0.47 9.92
N GLU A 93 -9.01 -0.22 9.88
CA GLU A 93 -10.23 0.28 10.52
C GLU A 93 -10.04 0.49 12.03
N GLY A 94 -9.51 -0.51 12.73
CA GLY A 94 -9.23 -0.42 14.16
C GLY A 94 -8.27 0.74 14.51
N LEU A 95 -7.27 1.00 13.66
CA LEU A 95 -6.41 2.17 13.82
C LEU A 95 -7.18 3.48 13.64
N MET A 96 -8.04 3.57 12.63
CA MET A 96 -8.87 4.76 12.42
C MET A 96 -9.77 5.03 13.64
N ASP A 97 -10.36 3.96 14.21
CA ASP A 97 -11.19 4.08 15.42
C ASP A 97 -10.38 4.54 16.63
N TYR A 98 -9.19 3.95 16.82
CA TYR A 98 -8.25 4.35 17.87
C TYR A 98 -7.86 5.83 17.77
N LEU A 99 -7.64 6.33 16.55
CA LEU A 99 -7.28 7.72 16.27
C LEU A 99 -8.48 8.66 16.14
N LYS A 100 -9.71 8.13 16.28
CA LYS A 100 -10.99 8.88 16.13
C LYS A 100 -11.09 9.55 14.75
N ILE A 101 -10.78 8.81 13.70
CA ILE A 101 -10.85 9.24 12.30
C ILE A 101 -12.06 8.57 11.66
N ASP A 102 -13.09 9.32 11.34
CA ASP A 102 -14.31 8.79 10.72
C ASP A 102 -14.10 8.39 9.26
N SER A 103 -13.40 9.23 8.49
CA SER A 103 -13.05 8.98 7.10
C SER A 103 -11.70 9.57 6.73
N ALA A 104 -11.01 8.96 5.78
CA ALA A 104 -9.69 9.37 5.33
C ALA A 104 -9.52 9.17 3.82
N ASP A 105 -8.51 9.84 3.25
CA ASP A 105 -7.87 9.40 2.03
C ASP A 105 -6.98 8.21 2.36
N ILE A 106 -6.88 7.25 1.45
CA ILE A 106 -6.02 6.08 1.65
C ILE A 106 -5.13 5.92 0.43
N ALA A 107 -3.83 5.80 0.66
CA ALA A 107 -2.86 5.48 -0.38
C ALA A 107 -2.15 4.17 -0.03
N GLY A 108 -2.08 3.24 -0.97
CA GLY A 108 -1.40 1.97 -0.79
C GLY A 108 -0.50 1.62 -1.96
N TYR A 109 0.69 1.12 -1.65
CA TYR A 109 1.63 0.61 -2.63
C TYR A 109 1.69 -0.91 -2.58
N SER A 110 1.64 -1.57 -3.77
CA SER A 110 1.84 -3.02 -3.90
C SER A 110 0.91 -3.80 -2.96
N PHE A 111 1.45 -4.54 -2.01
CA PHE A 111 0.70 -5.26 -0.97
C PHE A 111 -0.27 -4.33 -0.20
N GLY A 112 0.19 -3.15 0.22
CA GLY A 112 -0.64 -2.13 0.85
C GLY A 112 -1.74 -1.59 -0.07
N GLY A 113 -1.51 -1.57 -1.38
CA GLY A 113 -2.52 -1.21 -2.37
C GLY A 113 -3.65 -2.24 -2.47
N ALA A 114 -3.33 -3.55 -2.41
CA ALA A 114 -4.34 -4.60 -2.33
C ALA A 114 -5.14 -4.51 -1.01
N VAL A 115 -4.48 -4.21 0.11
CA VAL A 115 -5.16 -3.93 1.40
C VAL A 115 -6.08 -2.72 1.27
N ALA A 116 -5.65 -1.65 0.59
CA ALA A 116 -6.45 -0.44 0.38
C ALA A 116 -7.71 -0.71 -0.48
N TYR A 117 -7.60 -1.50 -1.55
CA TYR A 117 -8.78 -1.97 -2.29
C TYR A 117 -9.74 -2.75 -1.39
N LYS A 118 -9.20 -3.70 -0.61
CA LYS A 118 -10.03 -4.52 0.29
C LYS A 118 -10.72 -3.67 1.36
N PHE A 119 -10.01 -2.67 1.89
CA PHE A 119 -10.59 -1.70 2.84
C PHE A 119 -11.74 -0.91 2.20
N ALA A 120 -11.54 -0.36 1.00
CA ALA A 120 -12.57 0.41 0.31
C ALA A 120 -13.83 -0.40 0.01
N ILE A 121 -13.69 -1.71 -0.28
CA ILE A 121 -14.82 -2.63 -0.46
C ILE A 121 -15.55 -2.88 0.87
N GLN A 122 -14.80 -3.11 1.96
CA GLN A 122 -15.38 -3.45 3.25
C GLN A 122 -15.98 -2.24 3.98
N ARG A 123 -15.39 -1.06 3.79
CA ARG A 123 -15.70 0.17 4.53
C ARG A 123 -15.86 1.38 3.59
N PRO A 124 -16.79 1.31 2.62
CA PRO A 124 -16.90 2.34 1.57
C PRO A 124 -17.15 3.76 2.13
N LYS A 125 -17.84 3.87 3.27
CA LYS A 125 -18.11 5.17 3.92
C LYS A 125 -16.89 5.78 4.64
N ARG A 126 -15.85 4.97 4.87
CA ARG A 126 -14.62 5.38 5.56
C ARG A 126 -13.55 5.90 4.59
N VAL A 127 -13.75 5.73 3.27
CA VAL A 127 -12.80 6.16 2.22
C VAL A 127 -13.35 7.38 1.49
N ARG A 128 -12.61 8.48 1.53
CA ARG A 128 -12.93 9.71 0.78
C ARG A 128 -12.36 9.67 -0.64
N LYS A 129 -11.08 9.37 -0.77
CA LYS A 129 -10.36 9.14 -2.03
C LYS A 129 -9.37 7.98 -1.84
N LEU A 130 -9.10 7.24 -2.91
CA LEU A 130 -8.24 6.08 -2.89
C LEU A 130 -7.10 6.24 -3.89
N VAL A 131 -5.85 6.07 -3.47
CA VAL A 131 -4.67 6.05 -4.34
C VAL A 131 -4.06 4.66 -4.31
N ILE A 132 -3.99 4.03 -5.47
CA ILE A 132 -3.45 2.69 -5.64
C ILE A 132 -2.18 2.77 -6.50
N ILE A 133 -1.05 2.43 -5.91
CA ILE A 133 0.24 2.46 -6.58
C ILE A 133 0.73 1.03 -6.79
N SER A 134 0.92 0.62 -8.04
CA SER A 134 1.48 -0.69 -8.40
C SER A 134 0.78 -1.87 -7.72
N ALA A 135 -0.55 -1.91 -7.72
CA ALA A 135 -1.32 -2.98 -7.08
C ALA A 135 -2.52 -3.42 -7.91
N THR A 136 -2.96 -4.64 -7.63
CA THR A 136 -4.15 -5.26 -8.23
C THR A 136 -5.08 -5.79 -7.14
N TYR A 137 -6.36 -5.96 -7.47
CA TYR A 137 -7.39 -6.52 -6.58
C TYR A 137 -7.61 -8.03 -6.77
N LYS A 138 -6.84 -8.66 -7.67
CA LYS A 138 -6.88 -10.11 -7.91
C LYS A 138 -5.54 -10.65 -8.43
N SER A 139 -5.23 -11.89 -8.11
CA SER A 139 -3.96 -12.51 -8.50
C SER A 139 -3.73 -12.52 -10.02
N THR A 140 -4.80 -12.64 -10.82
CA THR A 140 -4.71 -12.60 -12.29
C THR A 140 -4.42 -11.21 -12.86
N GLY A 141 -4.32 -10.19 -12.03
CA GLY A 141 -3.85 -8.86 -12.42
C GLY A 141 -2.31 -8.74 -12.44
N TRP A 142 -1.59 -9.75 -11.96
CA TRP A 142 -0.15 -9.87 -12.15
C TRP A 142 0.16 -10.62 -13.46
N LEU A 143 1.27 -10.28 -14.11
CA LEU A 143 1.79 -11.07 -15.24
C LEU A 143 2.04 -12.52 -14.83
N PRO A 144 1.91 -13.50 -15.75
CA PRO A 144 2.11 -14.91 -15.44
C PRO A 144 3.46 -15.23 -14.81
N GLU A 145 4.52 -14.55 -15.23
CA GLU A 145 5.88 -14.70 -14.72
C GLU A 145 6.01 -14.27 -13.27
N ILE A 146 5.30 -13.21 -12.89
CA ILE A 146 5.26 -12.72 -11.50
C ILE A 146 4.48 -13.70 -10.60
N ASN A 147 3.34 -14.20 -11.08
CA ASN A 147 2.61 -15.23 -10.36
C ASN A 147 3.43 -16.52 -10.19
N ALA A 148 4.22 -16.90 -11.22
CA ALA A 148 5.13 -18.03 -11.13
C ALA A 148 6.25 -17.77 -10.10
N ALA A 149 6.80 -16.55 -10.05
CA ALA A 149 7.79 -16.16 -9.06
C ALA A 149 7.22 -16.25 -7.64
N PHE A 150 6.00 -15.78 -7.39
CA PHE A 150 5.34 -15.91 -6.09
C PHE A 150 5.16 -17.38 -5.68
N LYS A 151 4.71 -18.24 -6.58
CA LYS A 151 4.55 -19.70 -6.32
C LYS A 151 5.86 -20.39 -5.95
N ASN A 152 6.97 -19.93 -6.51
CA ASN A 152 8.30 -20.50 -6.28
C ASN A 152 9.08 -19.82 -5.15
N MET A 153 8.49 -18.83 -4.48
CA MET A 153 9.12 -18.11 -3.38
C MET A 153 9.38 -19.05 -2.21
N LYS A 154 10.60 -18.99 -1.66
CA LYS A 154 11.05 -19.83 -0.53
C LYS A 154 11.81 -18.97 0.48
N PRO A 155 11.73 -19.26 1.80
CA PRO A 155 12.45 -18.50 2.82
C PRO A 155 13.96 -18.38 2.56
N ALA A 156 14.59 -19.42 2.02
CA ALA A 156 16.03 -19.42 1.72
C ALA A 156 16.48 -18.32 0.75
N LEU A 157 15.58 -17.82 -0.11
CA LEU A 157 15.87 -16.71 -1.04
C LEU A 157 16.07 -15.36 -0.34
N PHE A 158 15.66 -15.25 0.91
CA PHE A 158 15.67 -14.00 1.68
C PHE A 158 16.68 -14.00 2.84
N ALA A 159 17.36 -15.12 3.07
CA ALA A 159 18.38 -15.23 4.10
C ALA A 159 19.60 -14.35 3.77
N ASN A 160 20.07 -13.57 4.75
CA ASN A 160 21.21 -12.67 4.63
C ASN A 160 21.06 -11.61 3.52
N THR A 161 19.83 -11.23 3.20
CA THR A 161 19.54 -10.18 2.22
C THR A 161 19.41 -8.81 2.89
N PRO A 162 19.48 -7.70 2.13
CA PRO A 162 19.17 -6.38 2.65
C PRO A 162 17.77 -6.27 3.27
N MET A 163 16.82 -7.10 2.85
CA MET A 163 15.47 -7.19 3.41
C MET A 163 15.50 -7.68 4.85
N GLN A 164 16.27 -8.74 5.13
CA GLN A 164 16.46 -9.24 6.49
C GLN A 164 17.19 -8.20 7.34
N THR A 165 18.23 -7.56 6.81
CA THR A 165 18.97 -6.50 7.53
C THR A 165 18.02 -5.34 7.91
N ALA A 166 17.16 -4.93 7.00
CA ALA A 166 16.17 -3.88 7.27
C ALA A 166 15.14 -4.30 8.33
N TYR A 167 14.68 -5.55 8.30
CA TYR A 167 13.82 -6.10 9.34
C TYR A 167 14.52 -6.10 10.69
N ASP A 168 15.74 -6.65 10.76
CA ASP A 168 16.53 -6.76 11.98
C ASP A 168 16.88 -5.40 12.61
N ALA A 169 16.88 -4.34 11.82
CA ALA A 169 17.17 -3.00 12.30
C ALA A 169 16.05 -2.42 13.18
N VAL A 170 14.79 -2.79 12.96
CA VAL A 170 13.63 -2.14 13.60
C VAL A 170 12.65 -3.10 14.25
N ALA A 171 12.65 -4.38 13.89
CA ALA A 171 11.70 -5.37 14.43
C ALA A 171 11.86 -5.53 15.96
N PRO A 172 10.75 -5.52 16.72
CA PRO A 172 10.79 -5.71 18.18
C PRO A 172 11.41 -7.06 18.61
N ASP A 173 11.24 -8.09 17.77
CA ASP A 173 11.81 -9.44 17.97
C ASP A 173 12.38 -9.96 16.65
N LYS A 174 13.70 -9.85 16.49
CA LYS A 174 14.43 -10.30 15.30
C LYS A 174 14.35 -11.81 15.07
N THR A 175 14.11 -12.60 16.13
CA THR A 175 13.99 -14.06 16.03
C THR A 175 12.75 -14.50 15.25
N LYS A 176 11.81 -13.60 15.02
CA LYS A 176 10.57 -13.84 14.27
C LYS A 176 10.73 -13.73 12.76
N TRP A 177 11.88 -13.30 12.24
CA TRP A 177 12.11 -13.14 10.80
C TRP A 177 11.64 -14.34 9.97
N THR A 178 12.07 -15.56 10.34
CA THR A 178 11.71 -16.77 9.59
C THR A 178 10.20 -17.01 9.57
N LYS A 179 9.54 -16.89 10.73
CA LYS A 179 8.09 -17.06 10.83
C LYS A 179 7.31 -15.98 10.05
N PHE A 180 7.76 -14.73 10.15
CA PHE A 180 7.19 -13.63 9.38
C PHE A 180 7.32 -13.89 7.87
N LEU A 181 8.50 -14.32 7.43
CA LEU A 181 8.77 -14.62 6.03
C LEU A 181 7.91 -15.78 5.53
N GLU A 182 7.80 -16.88 6.30
CA GLU A 182 6.93 -18.01 5.99
C GLU A 182 5.46 -17.56 5.84
N GLN A 183 4.98 -16.71 6.74
CA GLN A 183 3.63 -16.16 6.70
C GLN A 183 3.38 -15.26 5.48
N MET A 184 4.36 -14.39 5.15
CA MET A 184 4.30 -13.53 3.97
C MET A 184 4.30 -14.36 2.66
N ILE A 185 5.16 -15.37 2.58
CA ILE A 185 5.23 -16.28 1.42
C ILE A 185 3.92 -17.06 1.29
N ALA A 186 3.41 -17.62 2.37
CA ALA A 186 2.13 -18.33 2.35
C ALA A 186 0.99 -17.42 1.88
N SER A 187 0.96 -16.16 2.32
CA SER A 187 -0.01 -15.17 1.83
C SER A 187 0.15 -14.87 0.34
N ALA A 188 1.39 -14.68 -0.15
CA ALA A 188 1.68 -14.38 -1.55
C ALA A 188 1.34 -15.56 -2.49
N GLN A 189 1.45 -16.79 -1.99
CA GLN A 189 1.13 -18.02 -2.73
C GLN A 189 -0.37 -18.33 -2.80
N GLN A 190 -1.19 -17.70 -1.95
CA GLN A 190 -2.64 -17.88 -1.98
C GLN A 190 -3.26 -17.01 -3.07
N PRO A 191 -3.97 -17.60 -4.05
CA PRO A 191 -4.73 -16.81 -5.00
C PRO A 191 -5.80 -15.98 -4.28
N PHE A 192 -5.99 -14.76 -4.76
CA PHE A 192 -7.07 -13.90 -4.28
C PHE A 192 -7.80 -13.22 -5.44
N ASP A 193 -9.07 -12.94 -5.23
CA ASP A 193 -9.92 -12.15 -6.11
C ASP A 193 -10.98 -11.44 -5.25
N PHE A 194 -11.01 -10.11 -5.30
CA PHE A 194 -12.02 -9.34 -4.55
C PHE A 194 -13.30 -9.14 -5.36
N GLY A 195 -13.32 -9.55 -6.63
CA GLY A 195 -14.46 -9.52 -7.54
C GLY A 195 -14.62 -8.21 -8.30
N ASP A 196 -14.75 -8.30 -9.62
CA ASP A 196 -14.98 -7.16 -10.52
C ASP A 196 -16.18 -6.31 -10.07
N ALA A 197 -17.29 -6.98 -9.66
CA ALA A 197 -18.49 -6.32 -9.17
C ALA A 197 -18.28 -5.52 -7.87
N ASN A 198 -17.37 -5.96 -7.00
CA ASN A 198 -17.05 -5.23 -5.78
C ASN A 198 -16.16 -4.02 -6.07
N ILE A 199 -15.24 -4.14 -7.03
CA ILE A 199 -14.44 -2.99 -7.50
C ILE A 199 -15.35 -1.93 -8.11
N ALA A 200 -16.29 -2.31 -8.98
CA ALA A 200 -17.23 -1.37 -9.60
C ALA A 200 -18.16 -0.65 -8.60
N LYS A 201 -18.31 -1.19 -7.38
CA LYS A 201 -19.11 -0.57 -6.30
C LYS A 201 -18.30 0.37 -5.40
N ILE A 202 -16.99 0.52 -5.61
CA ILE A 202 -16.19 1.49 -4.84
C ILE A 202 -16.68 2.90 -5.24
N ALA A 203 -17.33 3.57 -4.27
CA ALA A 203 -17.93 4.88 -4.50
C ALA A 203 -16.89 6.03 -4.44
N ALA A 204 -15.79 5.82 -3.74
CA ALA A 204 -14.73 6.81 -3.64
C ALA A 204 -14.01 6.96 -5.00
N PRO A 205 -13.64 8.18 -5.42
CA PRO A 205 -12.71 8.37 -6.53
C PRO A 205 -11.41 7.60 -6.32
N VAL A 206 -10.88 6.97 -7.37
CA VAL A 206 -9.64 6.17 -7.31
C VAL A 206 -8.61 6.71 -8.30
N LEU A 207 -7.40 7.00 -7.81
CA LEU A 207 -6.23 7.22 -8.65
C LEU A 207 -5.41 5.93 -8.70
N ILE A 208 -5.23 5.38 -9.90
CA ILE A 208 -4.33 4.25 -10.14
C ILE A 208 -3.03 4.78 -10.74
N ILE A 209 -1.88 4.41 -10.15
CA ILE A 209 -0.55 4.74 -10.67
C ILE A 209 0.23 3.44 -10.87
N SER A 210 0.81 3.23 -12.04
CA SER A 210 1.67 2.06 -12.35
C SER A 210 2.79 2.47 -13.29
N GLY A 211 3.91 1.75 -13.23
CA GLY A 211 4.93 1.82 -14.29
C GLY A 211 4.48 1.04 -15.53
N ASP A 212 4.96 1.44 -16.72
CA ASP A 212 4.70 0.72 -17.96
C ASP A 212 5.38 -0.66 -18.01
N ASN A 213 6.52 -0.80 -17.30
CA ASN A 213 7.27 -2.05 -17.14
C ASN A 213 7.07 -2.70 -15.75
N ASP A 214 5.99 -2.37 -15.05
CA ASP A 214 5.60 -3.03 -13.81
C ASP A 214 5.13 -4.47 -14.08
N GLY A 215 5.28 -5.35 -13.08
CA GLY A 215 4.79 -6.74 -13.12
C GLY A 215 3.27 -6.90 -13.18
N LEU A 216 2.52 -5.80 -13.20
CA LEU A 216 1.07 -5.81 -13.40
C LEU A 216 0.71 -6.00 -14.89
N ASP A 217 -0.32 -6.79 -15.16
CA ASP A 217 -0.94 -6.87 -16.49
C ASP A 217 -1.62 -5.52 -16.82
N LYS A 218 -1.15 -4.87 -17.88
CA LYS A 218 -1.65 -3.54 -18.27
C LYS A 218 -3.10 -3.59 -18.79
N ILE A 219 -3.53 -4.72 -19.36
CA ILE A 219 -4.93 -4.91 -19.79
C ILE A 219 -5.81 -5.01 -18.55
N ALA A 220 -5.41 -5.79 -17.55
CA ALA A 220 -6.13 -5.87 -16.28
C ALA A 220 -6.16 -4.52 -15.53
N LEU A 221 -5.07 -3.74 -15.61
CA LEU A 221 -5.00 -2.40 -15.02
C LEU A 221 -6.01 -1.44 -15.66
N VAL A 222 -6.04 -1.39 -17.00
CA VAL A 222 -7.01 -0.56 -17.76
C VAL A 222 -8.45 -1.02 -17.50
N LYS A 223 -8.69 -2.34 -17.47
CA LYS A 223 -10.01 -2.89 -17.08
C LYS A 223 -10.42 -2.46 -15.68
N THR A 224 -9.50 -2.44 -14.72
CA THR A 224 -9.76 -1.95 -13.36
C THR A 224 -10.21 -0.49 -13.37
N TYR A 225 -9.52 0.35 -14.14
CA TYR A 225 -9.89 1.76 -14.32
C TYR A 225 -11.29 1.92 -14.92
N GLN A 226 -11.64 1.09 -15.92
CA GLN A 226 -12.98 1.09 -16.54
C GLN A 226 -14.07 0.67 -15.54
N LEU A 227 -13.83 -0.34 -14.71
CA LEU A 227 -14.75 -0.74 -13.63
C LEU A 227 -15.02 0.41 -12.63
N LEU A 228 -14.05 1.30 -12.45
CA LEU A 228 -14.15 2.48 -11.59
C LEU A 228 -14.73 3.70 -12.30
N GLY A 229 -15.34 3.50 -13.47
CA GLY A 229 -16.03 4.54 -14.24
C GLY A 229 -15.12 5.33 -15.18
N GLY A 230 -13.86 4.95 -15.34
CA GLY A 230 -12.92 5.60 -16.23
C GLY A 230 -12.98 5.11 -17.69
N GLY A 231 -12.13 5.68 -18.56
CA GLY A 231 -12.02 5.26 -19.96
C GLY A 231 -13.18 5.73 -20.85
N VAL A 232 -13.84 6.81 -20.47
CA VAL A 232 -14.93 7.46 -21.24
C VAL A 232 -14.46 8.79 -21.84
N PRO A 233 -15.05 9.25 -22.97
CA PRO A 233 -14.71 10.53 -23.59
C PRO A 233 -15.13 11.71 -22.71
N GLY A 234 -14.21 12.25 -21.93
CA GLY A 234 -14.48 13.34 -20.98
C GLY A 234 -14.86 14.68 -21.64
N ASP A 235 -14.41 14.92 -22.88
CA ASP A 235 -14.69 16.17 -23.61
C ASP A 235 -16.18 16.28 -24.06
N PHE A 236 -16.89 15.16 -24.11
CA PHE A 236 -18.30 15.11 -24.49
C PHE A 236 -19.25 14.88 -23.30
N GLY A 237 -18.76 14.94 -22.08
CA GLY A 237 -19.53 14.70 -20.88
C GLY A 237 -18.77 15.12 -19.62
N ASN A 238 -19.13 14.55 -18.49
CA ASN A 238 -18.41 14.78 -17.26
C ASN A 238 -17.14 13.93 -17.20
N MET A 239 -16.01 14.54 -16.83
CA MET A 239 -14.77 13.82 -16.55
C MET A 239 -14.99 12.78 -15.45
N PRO A 240 -14.50 11.54 -15.60
CA PRO A 240 -14.54 10.55 -14.54
C PRO A 240 -13.81 11.04 -13.29
N ALA A 241 -14.37 10.76 -12.13
CA ALA A 241 -13.73 11.07 -10.86
C ALA A 241 -12.49 10.19 -10.60
N SER A 242 -12.47 8.96 -11.13
CA SER A 242 -11.30 8.09 -11.05
C SER A 242 -10.32 8.41 -12.18
N GLN A 243 -9.03 8.19 -11.91
CA GLN A 243 -7.92 8.56 -12.80
C GLN A 243 -6.92 7.41 -12.94
N LEU A 244 -6.21 7.37 -14.08
CA LEU A 244 -5.17 6.40 -14.38
C LEU A 244 -3.90 7.11 -14.86
N ALA A 245 -2.77 6.82 -14.21
CA ALA A 245 -1.45 7.23 -14.65
C ALA A 245 -0.57 6.00 -14.91
N ILE A 246 -0.03 5.88 -16.12
CA ILE A 246 0.99 4.90 -16.46
C ILE A 246 2.28 5.67 -16.71
N VAL A 247 3.27 5.46 -15.84
CA VAL A 247 4.54 6.22 -15.84
C VAL A 247 5.55 5.50 -16.73
N PRO A 248 6.04 6.16 -17.79
CA PRO A 248 6.94 5.53 -18.76
C PRO A 248 8.30 5.21 -18.16
N GLY A 249 8.89 4.09 -18.60
CA GLY A 249 10.22 3.65 -18.22
C GLY A 249 10.33 3.14 -16.78
N GLN A 250 9.21 2.87 -16.08
CA GLN A 250 9.23 2.47 -14.68
C GLN A 250 8.73 1.02 -14.49
N GLY A 251 9.49 0.27 -13.68
CA GLY A 251 9.07 -1.02 -13.12
C GLY A 251 8.43 -0.85 -11.75
N HIS A 252 8.15 -1.99 -11.10
CA HIS A 252 7.48 -2.03 -9.79
C HIS A 252 8.21 -1.20 -8.73
N VAL A 253 9.51 -1.40 -8.58
CA VAL A 253 10.33 -0.76 -7.54
C VAL A 253 10.77 0.64 -7.97
N SER A 254 11.23 0.80 -9.21
CA SER A 254 11.76 2.08 -9.70
C SER A 254 10.69 3.19 -9.76
N LEU A 255 9.41 2.80 -9.87
CA LEU A 255 8.31 3.76 -9.80
C LEU A 255 8.34 4.55 -8.48
N MET A 256 8.55 3.88 -7.34
CA MET A 256 8.58 4.54 -6.03
C MET A 256 9.75 5.52 -5.86
N MET A 257 10.77 5.42 -6.70
CA MET A 257 11.87 6.40 -6.76
C MET A 257 11.50 7.68 -7.52
N GLN A 258 10.37 7.66 -8.27
CA GLN A 258 9.85 8.82 -9.00
C GLN A 258 9.03 9.73 -8.09
N THR A 259 9.58 10.12 -6.96
CA THR A 259 8.90 10.84 -5.87
C THR A 259 8.15 12.08 -6.36
N LYS A 260 8.78 12.92 -7.17
CA LYS A 260 8.14 14.14 -7.70
C LYS A 260 6.95 13.84 -8.59
N THR A 261 7.05 12.81 -9.43
CA THR A 261 5.99 12.39 -10.34
C THR A 261 4.80 11.83 -9.56
N ILE A 262 5.07 10.91 -8.60
CA ILE A 262 4.01 10.32 -7.75
C ILE A 262 3.37 11.42 -6.91
N PHE A 263 4.16 12.27 -6.27
CA PHE A 263 3.65 13.39 -5.48
C PHE A 263 2.75 14.30 -6.31
N GLY A 264 3.17 14.68 -7.53
CA GLY A 264 2.37 15.54 -8.40
C GLY A 264 1.00 14.96 -8.72
N TYR A 265 0.92 13.67 -9.07
CA TYR A 265 -0.37 12.99 -9.30
C TYR A 265 -1.20 12.90 -8.01
N MET A 266 -0.58 12.53 -6.89
CA MET A 266 -1.29 12.42 -5.61
C MET A 266 -1.80 13.77 -5.13
N ASP A 267 -0.99 14.82 -5.18
CA ASP A 267 -1.36 16.16 -4.67
C ASP A 267 -2.52 16.73 -5.47
N GLU A 268 -2.48 16.64 -6.80
CA GLU A 268 -3.59 17.10 -7.65
C GLU A 268 -4.87 16.31 -7.41
N PHE A 269 -4.78 14.99 -7.38
CA PHE A 269 -5.94 14.12 -7.17
C PHE A 269 -6.57 14.30 -5.79
N LEU A 270 -5.76 14.47 -4.75
CA LEU A 270 -6.23 14.52 -3.37
C LEU A 270 -6.80 15.90 -2.95
N LYS A 271 -6.71 16.94 -3.75
CA LYS A 271 -7.39 18.22 -3.50
C LYS A 271 -8.90 18.02 -3.39
#